data_79139b6b8316ee333caa6806b26c550c
#
_entry.id   79139b6b8316ee333caa6806b26c550c
#
_cell.length_a   1.000
_cell.length_b   1.000
_cell.length_c   1.000
_cell.angle_alpha   90.00
_cell.angle_beta   90.00
_cell.angle_gamma   90.00
#
_symmetry.space_group_name_H-M   'P 1'
#
loop_
_entity.id
_entity.type
_entity.pdbx_description
1 polymer ?
#
loop_
_entity_poly.entity_id
_entity_poly.type
_entity_poly.pdbx_seq_one_letter_code
_entity_poly.pdbx_strand_id
1 'polypeptide(L)'
;MQNTDNPLRWLPSLYFFKGLPYVVLMVVSTVLYKQMGLSNAEVAFYTSWFYLPWVLKPFWHPYVSRIATRRWWILLTEIIIGASMGSIAFTLPSPFNLQASLALFWVASFPCAFHNASADGLYLDEMGPRHNLIYFIRTTFYRLATFVAQGILVMVAGNLQVMYRGSMGYSWSLVFYGLSLFLLLTWIWHGIFIPYTQPAFKQLSIPGIRQVLGEVSDTTKLFFRKPYAIYA
;
A
#
# COMPACT_ATOMS: atom_id res chain seq x y z
N MET A 1 -12.44 22.26 21.98
CA MET A 1 -13.36 21.82 20.92
C MET A 1 -12.52 21.65 19.66
N GLN A 2 -12.02 20.45 19.40
CA GLN A 2 -11.31 20.16 18.15
C GLN A 2 -12.35 20.14 17.04
N ASN A 3 -12.16 21.00 16.07
CA ASN A 3 -12.88 21.00 14.79
C ASN A 3 -12.63 19.62 14.17
N THR A 4 -13.60 18.71 14.30
CA THR A 4 -13.52 17.39 13.66
C THR A 4 -13.60 17.64 12.17
N ASP A 5 -12.43 17.76 11.55
CA ASP A 5 -12.33 17.86 10.10
C ASP A 5 -13.15 16.73 9.48
N ASN A 6 -14.07 17.14 8.59
CA ASN A 6 -15.02 16.22 8.00
C ASN A 6 -14.26 15.02 7.37
N PRO A 7 -14.44 13.77 7.84
CA PRO A 7 -13.71 12.60 7.35
C PRO A 7 -13.81 12.41 5.84
N LEU A 8 -14.85 12.95 5.22
CA LEU A 8 -15.07 12.88 3.77
C LEU A 8 -13.99 13.61 2.95
N ARG A 9 -13.17 14.48 3.57
CA ARG A 9 -12.10 15.21 2.86
C ARG A 9 -10.85 14.37 2.63
N TRP A 10 -10.54 13.46 3.54
CA TRP A 10 -9.30 12.67 3.49
C TRP A 10 -9.54 11.17 3.34
N LEU A 11 -10.64 10.63 3.85
CA LEU A 11 -10.92 9.20 3.86
C LEU A 11 -11.02 8.58 2.46
N PRO A 12 -11.75 9.19 1.48
CA PRO A 12 -11.83 8.66 0.13
C PRO A 12 -10.46 8.54 -0.54
N SER A 13 -9.67 9.62 -0.50
CA SER A 13 -8.33 9.66 -1.09
C SER A 13 -7.37 8.72 -0.38
N LEU A 14 -7.44 8.59 0.96
CA LEU A 14 -6.60 7.69 1.74
C LEU A 14 -6.84 6.23 1.36
N TYR A 15 -8.11 5.80 1.21
CA TYR A 15 -8.41 4.42 0.83
C TYR A 15 -8.18 4.14 -0.65
N PHE A 16 -8.32 5.16 -1.50
CA PHE A 16 -7.89 5.07 -2.89
C PHE A 16 -6.36 4.90 -2.97
N PHE A 17 -5.60 5.73 -2.26
CA PHE A 17 -4.14 5.61 -2.17
C PHE A 17 -3.72 4.25 -1.59
N LYS A 18 -4.39 3.79 -0.54
CA LYS A 18 -4.11 2.48 0.05
C LYS A 18 -4.24 1.33 -0.96
N GLY A 19 -5.28 1.36 -1.80
CA GLY A 19 -5.57 0.31 -2.77
C GLY A 19 -4.68 0.35 -4.00
N LEU A 20 -4.40 1.54 -4.54
CA LEU A 20 -3.75 1.70 -5.83
C LEU A 20 -2.32 1.13 -5.86
N PRO A 21 -1.36 1.52 -5.00
CA PRO A 21 -0.02 0.94 -5.00
C PRO A 21 -0.01 -0.54 -4.62
N TYR A 22 -0.90 -0.98 -3.73
CA TYR A 22 -1.03 -2.39 -3.38
C TYR A 22 -1.36 -3.25 -4.60
N VAL A 23 -2.35 -2.85 -5.39
CA VAL A 23 -2.76 -3.58 -6.60
C VAL A 23 -1.69 -3.49 -7.69
N VAL A 24 -0.99 -2.36 -7.80
CA VAL A 24 0.16 -2.22 -8.70
C VAL A 24 1.25 -3.23 -8.33
N LEU A 25 1.59 -3.36 -7.06
CA LEU A 25 2.58 -4.32 -6.57
C LEU A 25 2.16 -5.77 -6.81
N MET A 26 0.89 -6.12 -6.53
CA MET A 26 0.45 -7.51 -6.50
C MET A 26 -0.06 -8.03 -7.85
N VAL A 27 -0.63 -7.15 -8.67
CA VAL A 27 -1.29 -7.56 -9.92
C VAL A 27 -0.65 -6.92 -11.15
N VAL A 28 -0.48 -5.58 -11.16
CA VAL A 28 0.05 -4.92 -12.35
C VAL A 28 1.50 -5.35 -12.63
N SER A 29 2.30 -5.58 -11.58
CA SER A 29 3.65 -6.12 -11.70
C SER A 29 3.69 -7.48 -12.42
N THR A 30 2.69 -8.34 -12.18
CA THR A 30 2.61 -9.64 -12.88
C THR A 30 2.39 -9.46 -14.37
N VAL A 31 1.54 -8.50 -14.79
CA VAL A 31 1.31 -8.16 -16.18
C VAL A 31 2.59 -7.61 -16.82
N LEU A 32 3.28 -6.69 -16.11
CA LEU A 32 4.55 -6.12 -16.55
C LEU A 32 5.59 -7.22 -16.81
N TYR A 33 5.81 -8.12 -15.86
CA TYR A 33 6.80 -9.20 -15.98
C TYR A 33 6.42 -10.23 -17.03
N LYS A 34 5.13 -10.50 -17.22
CA LYS A 34 4.68 -11.33 -18.37
C LYS A 34 5.04 -10.71 -19.71
N GLN A 35 4.88 -9.40 -19.84
CA GLN A 35 5.27 -8.68 -21.05
C GLN A 35 6.79 -8.59 -21.24
N MET A 36 7.57 -8.68 -20.15
CA MET A 36 9.04 -8.83 -20.21
C MET A 36 9.49 -10.23 -20.68
N GLY A 37 8.55 -11.16 -20.88
CA GLY A 37 8.84 -12.50 -21.38
C GLY A 37 9.09 -13.58 -20.33
N LEU A 38 8.86 -13.28 -19.05
CA LEU A 38 9.02 -14.27 -17.97
C LEU A 38 7.94 -15.36 -18.06
N SER A 39 8.33 -16.58 -17.71
CA SER A 39 7.40 -17.72 -17.57
C SER A 39 6.43 -17.49 -16.40
N ASN A 40 5.31 -18.21 -16.37
CA ASN A 40 4.35 -18.10 -15.26
C ASN A 40 4.97 -18.49 -13.91
N ALA A 41 5.88 -19.46 -13.91
CA ALA A 41 6.57 -19.90 -12.71
C ALA A 41 7.51 -18.81 -12.15
N GLU A 42 8.28 -18.16 -13.02
CA GLU A 42 9.17 -17.06 -12.65
C GLU A 42 8.40 -15.87 -12.11
N VAL A 43 7.32 -15.47 -12.80
CA VAL A 43 6.44 -14.37 -12.33
C VAL A 43 5.89 -14.69 -10.95
N ALA A 44 5.32 -15.89 -10.75
CA ALA A 44 4.78 -16.30 -9.46
C ALA A 44 5.87 -16.32 -8.36
N PHE A 45 7.06 -16.83 -8.67
CA PHE A 45 8.18 -16.87 -7.74
C PHE A 45 8.60 -15.47 -7.31
N TYR A 46 8.87 -14.56 -8.25
CA TYR A 46 9.36 -13.22 -7.93
C TYR A 46 8.30 -12.37 -7.23
N THR A 47 7.05 -12.40 -7.70
CA THR A 47 5.98 -11.55 -7.12
C THR A 47 5.51 -12.06 -5.76
N SER A 48 5.69 -13.35 -5.43
CA SER A 48 5.36 -13.88 -4.10
C SER A 48 6.18 -13.20 -2.97
N TRP A 49 7.41 -12.77 -3.25
CA TRP A 49 8.24 -12.05 -2.29
C TRP A 49 7.69 -10.67 -1.90
N PHE A 50 6.87 -10.06 -2.75
CA PHE A 50 6.23 -8.78 -2.44
C PHE A 50 5.21 -8.90 -1.29
N TYR A 51 4.70 -10.11 -1.00
CA TYR A 51 3.81 -10.35 0.13
C TYR A 51 4.52 -10.43 1.48
N LEU A 52 5.83 -10.57 1.49
CA LEU A 52 6.61 -10.77 2.72
C LEU A 52 6.31 -9.74 3.82
N PRO A 53 6.21 -8.42 3.56
CA PRO A 53 5.90 -7.44 4.60
C PRO A 53 4.53 -7.65 5.25
N TRP A 54 3.53 -8.15 4.51
CA TRP A 54 2.19 -8.46 5.07
C TRP A 54 2.24 -9.73 5.91
N VAL A 55 2.98 -10.75 5.53
CA VAL A 55 3.19 -11.97 6.32
C VAL A 55 3.90 -11.64 7.63
N LEU A 56 4.87 -10.74 7.59
CA LEU A 56 5.62 -10.28 8.77
C LEU A 56 4.86 -9.23 9.61
N LYS A 57 3.67 -8.81 9.19
CA LYS A 57 2.88 -7.77 9.89
C LYS A 57 2.71 -8.02 11.40
N PRO A 58 2.42 -9.24 11.89
CA PRO A 58 2.27 -9.48 13.32
C PRO A 58 3.52 -9.10 14.14
N PHE A 59 4.70 -9.20 13.55
CA PHE A 59 5.97 -8.93 14.23
C PHE A 59 6.31 -7.44 14.29
N TRP A 60 6.05 -6.66 13.24
CA TRP A 60 6.43 -5.25 13.18
C TRP A 60 5.30 -4.28 13.54
N HIS A 61 4.04 -4.67 13.38
CA HIS A 61 2.89 -3.78 13.64
C HIS A 61 2.84 -3.21 15.07
N PRO A 62 3.15 -3.97 16.14
CA PRO A 62 3.18 -3.43 17.49
C PRO A 62 4.22 -2.30 17.69
N TYR A 63 5.29 -2.31 16.92
CA TYR A 63 6.33 -1.27 16.99
C TYR A 63 5.92 0.01 16.26
N VAL A 64 5.31 -0.12 15.10
CA VAL A 64 4.88 1.03 14.29
C VAL A 64 3.97 1.98 15.07
N SER A 65 3.00 1.44 15.78
CA SER A 65 2.04 2.24 16.57
C SER A 65 2.67 2.94 17.78
N ARG A 66 3.87 2.53 18.20
CA ARG A 66 4.58 3.07 19.36
C ARG A 66 5.70 4.06 19.02
N ILE A 67 6.27 3.96 17.81
CA ILE A 67 7.40 4.81 17.39
C ILE A 67 6.93 6.19 16.95
N ALA A 68 5.84 6.27 16.21
CA ALA A 68 5.36 7.54 15.66
C ALA A 68 3.83 7.56 15.52
N THR A 69 3.28 8.76 15.24
CA THR A 69 1.84 8.94 14.99
C THR A 69 1.42 8.24 13.69
N ARG A 70 0.15 7.85 13.61
CA ARG A 70 -0.40 7.25 12.37
C ARG A 70 -0.27 8.18 11.17
N ARG A 71 -0.53 9.49 11.36
CA ARG A 71 -0.33 10.51 10.33
C ARG A 71 1.12 10.55 9.83
N TRP A 72 2.10 10.52 10.73
CA TRP A 72 3.52 10.53 10.37
C TRP A 72 3.88 9.33 9.47
N TRP A 73 3.43 8.12 9.88
CA TRP A 73 3.65 6.91 9.07
C TRP A 73 2.98 6.98 7.70
N ILE A 74 1.73 7.48 7.63
CA ILE A 74 1.01 7.66 6.37
C ILE A 74 1.82 8.55 5.44
N LEU A 75 2.18 9.75 5.87
CA LEU A 75 2.88 10.72 5.04
C LEU A 75 4.29 10.25 4.64
N LEU A 76 5.03 9.63 5.56
CA LEU A 76 6.35 9.08 5.23
C LEU A 76 6.27 7.95 4.22
N THR A 77 5.34 7.04 4.39
CA THR A 77 5.21 5.90 3.47
C THR A 77 4.69 6.33 2.10
N GLU A 78 3.81 7.31 2.02
CA GLU A 78 3.30 7.84 0.75
C GLU A 78 4.39 8.45 -0.12
N ILE A 79 5.29 9.26 0.45
CA ILE A 79 6.41 9.83 -0.30
C ILE A 79 7.37 8.73 -0.77
N ILE A 80 7.65 7.73 0.07
CA ILE A 80 8.53 6.61 -0.30
C ILE A 80 7.90 5.78 -1.42
N ILE A 81 6.59 5.49 -1.35
CA ILE A 81 5.86 4.76 -2.39
C ILE A 81 5.89 5.55 -3.71
N GLY A 82 5.54 6.85 -3.67
CA GLY A 82 5.57 7.71 -4.85
C GLY A 82 6.95 7.77 -5.50
N ALA A 83 8.01 7.96 -4.70
CA ALA A 83 9.39 7.96 -5.16
C ALA A 83 9.81 6.60 -5.75
N SER A 84 9.39 5.48 -5.13
CA SER A 84 9.67 4.13 -5.63
C SER A 84 9.03 3.91 -7.01
N MET A 85 7.79 4.36 -7.23
CA MET A 85 7.12 4.26 -8.54
C MET A 85 7.85 5.08 -9.61
N GLY A 86 8.33 6.29 -9.27
CA GLY A 86 9.16 7.10 -10.15
C GLY A 86 10.52 6.45 -10.47
N SER A 87 11.13 5.81 -9.48
CA SER A 87 12.39 5.07 -9.67
C SER A 87 12.19 3.84 -10.58
N ILE A 88 11.08 3.11 -10.41
CA ILE A 88 10.71 2.01 -11.32
C ILE A 88 10.56 2.56 -12.75
N ALA A 89 9.82 3.67 -12.93
CA ALA A 89 9.66 4.29 -14.23
C ALA A 89 10.99 4.61 -14.90
N PHE A 90 11.95 5.12 -14.15
CA PHE A 90 13.29 5.45 -14.65
C PHE A 90 14.09 4.22 -15.09
N THR A 91 13.92 3.09 -14.41
CA THR A 91 14.69 1.86 -14.69
C THR A 91 14.14 1.02 -15.84
N LEU A 92 12.85 1.13 -16.17
CA LEU A 92 12.19 0.29 -17.18
C LEU A 92 12.79 0.37 -18.59
N PRO A 93 13.27 1.54 -19.09
CA PRO A 93 13.92 1.61 -20.40
C PRO A 93 15.36 1.09 -20.40
N SER A 94 15.95 0.78 -19.22
CA SER A 94 17.33 0.36 -19.10
C SER A 94 17.53 -1.15 -19.40
N PRO A 95 18.76 -1.59 -19.76
CA PRO A 95 19.04 -3.01 -19.97
C PRO A 95 18.92 -3.86 -18.69
N PHE A 96 18.94 -3.25 -17.51
CA PHE A 96 18.80 -3.92 -16.22
C PHE A 96 17.37 -3.81 -15.65
N ASN A 97 16.38 -3.58 -16.50
CA ASN A 97 15.00 -3.29 -16.12
C ASN A 97 14.38 -4.35 -15.20
N LEU A 98 14.64 -5.64 -15.43
CA LEU A 98 14.09 -6.73 -14.62
C LEU A 98 14.62 -6.68 -13.18
N GLN A 99 15.95 -6.70 -13.01
CA GLN A 99 16.58 -6.75 -11.69
C GLN A 99 16.26 -5.48 -10.88
N ALA A 100 16.36 -4.32 -11.54
CA ALA A 100 16.10 -3.03 -10.89
C ALA A 100 14.63 -2.90 -10.49
N SER A 101 13.69 -3.25 -11.36
CA SER A 101 12.27 -3.18 -11.03
C SER A 101 11.86 -4.16 -9.94
N LEU A 102 12.38 -5.40 -9.95
CA LEU A 102 12.16 -6.37 -8.88
C LEU A 102 12.64 -5.85 -7.53
N ALA A 103 13.86 -5.30 -7.47
CA ALA A 103 14.41 -4.72 -6.24
C ALA A 103 13.58 -3.53 -5.74
N LEU A 104 13.17 -2.62 -6.64
CA LEU A 104 12.39 -1.45 -6.30
C LEU A 104 10.96 -1.81 -5.86
N PHE A 105 10.30 -2.78 -6.52
CA PHE A 105 9.00 -3.28 -6.07
C PHE A 105 9.10 -3.95 -4.71
N TRP A 106 10.15 -4.74 -4.48
CA TRP A 106 10.37 -5.37 -3.18
C TRP A 106 10.56 -4.31 -2.08
N VAL A 107 11.39 -3.29 -2.32
CA VAL A 107 11.56 -2.15 -1.39
C VAL A 107 10.24 -1.41 -1.18
N ALA A 108 9.45 -1.15 -2.24
CA ALA A 108 8.18 -0.47 -2.15
C ALA A 108 7.10 -1.26 -1.38
N SER A 109 7.24 -2.58 -1.29
CA SER A 109 6.28 -3.44 -0.60
C SER A 109 6.23 -3.17 0.93
N PHE A 110 7.36 -2.81 1.55
CA PHE A 110 7.41 -2.48 2.97
C PHE A 110 6.62 -1.20 3.31
N PRO A 111 6.89 -0.04 2.70
CA PRO A 111 6.10 1.15 2.97
C PRO A 111 4.62 0.97 2.60
N CYS A 112 4.28 0.18 1.57
CA CYS A 112 2.88 -0.16 1.28
C CYS A 112 2.22 -0.91 2.45
N ALA A 113 2.91 -1.89 3.05
CA ALA A 113 2.38 -2.63 4.20
C ALA A 113 2.23 -1.73 5.44
N PHE A 114 3.20 -0.84 5.70
CA PHE A 114 3.14 0.14 6.79
C PHE A 114 2.03 1.17 6.58
N HIS A 115 1.89 1.69 5.37
CA HIS A 115 0.78 2.58 5.00
C HIS A 115 -0.56 1.93 5.25
N ASN A 116 -0.76 0.68 4.79
CA ASN A 116 -2.01 -0.05 4.97
C ASN A 116 -2.36 -0.21 6.46
N ALA A 117 -1.39 -0.55 7.30
CA ALA A 117 -1.60 -0.68 8.74
C ALA A 117 -1.94 0.66 9.42
N SER A 118 -1.24 1.73 9.03
CA SER A 118 -1.44 3.07 9.60
C SER A 118 -2.77 3.68 9.17
N ALA A 119 -3.17 3.49 7.90
CA ALA A 119 -4.45 3.94 7.38
C ALA A 119 -5.63 3.23 8.07
N ASP A 120 -5.55 1.90 8.27
CA ASP A 120 -6.57 1.16 9.03
C ASP A 120 -6.63 1.60 10.48
N GLY A 121 -5.47 1.87 11.08
CA GLY A 121 -5.42 2.38 12.43
C GLY A 121 -6.04 3.77 12.57
N LEU A 122 -5.72 4.71 11.66
CA LEU A 122 -6.32 6.04 11.66
C LEU A 122 -7.84 5.96 11.50
N TYR A 123 -8.30 5.10 10.59
CA TYR A 123 -9.71 4.84 10.39
C TYR A 123 -10.41 4.38 11.70
N LEU A 124 -9.80 3.46 12.45
CA LEU A 124 -10.36 2.97 13.72
C LEU A 124 -10.40 4.06 14.81
N ASP A 125 -9.42 4.95 14.85
CA ASP A 125 -9.35 6.03 15.81
C ASP A 125 -10.42 7.10 15.56
N GLU A 126 -10.74 7.37 14.28
CA GLU A 126 -11.65 8.46 13.88
C GLU A 126 -13.11 8.01 13.68
N MET A 127 -13.39 6.73 13.85
CA MET A 127 -14.65 6.11 13.43
C MET A 127 -15.89 6.44 14.26
N GLY A 128 -15.97 7.12 15.24
CA GLY A 128 -17.18 7.51 15.98
C GLY A 128 -18.52 6.84 15.55
N PRO A 129 -19.67 7.43 15.84
CA PRO A 129 -21.01 6.82 15.63
C PRO A 129 -21.45 6.67 14.16
N ARG A 130 -20.66 7.16 13.19
CA ARG A 130 -21.00 7.12 11.73
C ARG A 130 -20.47 5.87 11.00
N HIS A 131 -20.40 4.76 11.66
CA HIS A 131 -19.74 3.53 11.24
C HIS A 131 -20.12 3.04 9.83
N ASN A 132 -21.42 3.00 9.50
CA ASN A 132 -21.88 2.39 8.24
C ASN A 132 -21.51 3.21 6.99
N LEU A 133 -21.70 4.53 7.01
CA LEU A 133 -21.35 5.40 5.89
C LEU A 133 -19.86 5.40 5.61
N ILE A 134 -19.07 5.50 6.68
CA ILE A 134 -17.61 5.51 6.61
C ILE A 134 -17.08 4.18 6.06
N TYR A 135 -17.66 3.05 6.50
CA TYR A 135 -17.32 1.72 5.97
C TYR A 135 -17.62 1.60 4.47
N PHE A 136 -18.77 2.10 4.01
CA PHE A 136 -19.13 2.11 2.59
C PHE A 136 -18.12 2.91 1.75
N ILE A 137 -17.80 4.13 2.17
CA ILE A 137 -16.82 4.99 1.48
C ILE A 137 -15.46 4.31 1.39
N ARG A 138 -14.96 3.79 2.50
CA ARG A 138 -13.70 3.03 2.57
C ARG A 138 -13.65 1.92 1.52
N THR A 139 -14.67 1.07 1.52
CA THR A 139 -14.72 -0.10 0.63
C THR A 139 -14.85 0.30 -0.84
N THR A 140 -15.67 1.31 -1.13
CA THR A 140 -15.89 1.81 -2.48
C THR A 140 -14.61 2.39 -3.08
N PHE A 141 -13.92 3.26 -2.37
CA PHE A 141 -12.70 3.88 -2.89
C PHE A 141 -11.54 2.91 -3.01
N TYR A 142 -11.44 1.92 -2.12
CA TYR A 142 -10.47 0.84 -2.28
C TYR A 142 -10.74 0.00 -3.53
N ARG A 143 -12.01 -0.36 -3.80
CA ARG A 143 -12.41 -1.09 -5.02
C ARG A 143 -12.22 -0.26 -6.28
N LEU A 144 -12.51 1.04 -6.22
CA LEU A 144 -12.24 1.97 -7.33
C LEU A 144 -10.75 2.01 -7.67
N ALA A 145 -9.88 2.06 -6.67
CA ALA A 145 -8.43 1.97 -6.86
C ALA A 145 -8.01 0.67 -7.55
N THR A 146 -8.62 -0.46 -7.17
CA THR A 146 -8.40 -1.76 -7.82
C THR A 146 -8.78 -1.72 -9.29
N PHE A 147 -9.94 -1.17 -9.61
CA PHE A 147 -10.41 -1.00 -11.00
C PHE A 147 -9.46 -0.11 -11.81
N VAL A 148 -9.03 1.02 -11.25
CA VAL A 148 -8.08 1.93 -11.90
C VAL A 148 -6.75 1.24 -12.17
N ALA A 149 -6.21 0.53 -11.18
CA ALA A 149 -4.92 -0.15 -11.33
C ALA A 149 -4.96 -1.27 -12.38
N GLN A 150 -5.91 -2.19 -12.27
CA GLN A 150 -5.98 -3.37 -13.14
C GLN A 150 -6.56 -3.06 -14.53
N GLY A 151 -7.48 -2.11 -14.61
CA GLY A 151 -8.13 -1.72 -15.85
C GLY A 151 -7.41 -0.57 -16.54
N ILE A 152 -7.49 0.62 -15.95
CA ILE A 152 -7.05 1.85 -16.62
C ILE A 152 -5.53 1.88 -16.84
N LEU A 153 -4.72 1.58 -15.83
CA LEU A 153 -3.26 1.64 -15.99
C LEU A 153 -2.76 0.62 -17.03
N VAL A 154 -3.30 -0.60 -17.00
CA VAL A 154 -2.92 -1.65 -17.97
C VAL A 154 -3.39 -1.29 -19.39
N MET A 155 -4.60 -0.76 -19.52
CA MET A 155 -5.13 -0.29 -20.81
C MET A 155 -4.29 0.86 -21.37
N VAL A 156 -3.93 1.83 -20.55
CA VAL A 156 -3.05 2.95 -20.96
C VAL A 156 -1.69 2.43 -21.38
N ALA A 157 -1.09 1.49 -20.65
CA ALA A 157 0.19 0.88 -21.03
C ALA A 157 0.10 0.18 -22.39
N GLY A 158 -0.97 -0.58 -22.63
CA GLY A 158 -1.20 -1.24 -23.92
C GLY A 158 -1.37 -0.26 -25.08
N ASN A 159 -2.16 0.79 -24.90
CA ASN A 159 -2.34 1.84 -25.91
C ASN A 159 -1.04 2.58 -26.22
N LEU A 160 -0.24 2.91 -25.19
CA LEU A 160 1.07 3.54 -25.38
C LEU A 160 2.04 2.63 -26.14
N GLN A 161 1.99 1.31 -25.93
CA GLN A 161 2.80 0.36 -26.70
C GLN A 161 2.45 0.40 -28.20
N VAL A 162 1.18 0.51 -28.54
CA VAL A 162 0.75 0.67 -29.95
C VAL A 162 1.28 2.00 -30.51
N MET A 163 1.16 3.10 -29.78
CA MET A 163 1.62 4.42 -30.21
C MET A 163 3.14 4.49 -30.38
N TYR A 164 3.90 3.87 -29.50
CA TYR A 164 5.37 3.87 -29.49
C TYR A 164 5.98 2.61 -30.13
N ARG A 165 5.30 2.02 -31.11
CA ARG A 165 5.77 0.91 -31.96
C ARG A 165 6.29 -0.31 -31.17
N GLY A 166 5.60 -0.68 -30.11
CA GLY A 166 5.92 -1.87 -29.31
C GLY A 166 7.02 -1.67 -28.27
N SER A 167 7.48 -0.44 -28.03
CA SER A 167 8.43 -0.15 -26.95
C SER A 167 7.79 -0.33 -25.57
N MET A 168 7.87 -1.57 -25.04
CA MET A 168 7.28 -1.96 -23.76
C MET A 168 7.87 -1.15 -22.61
N GLY A 169 9.20 -1.09 -22.48
CA GLY A 169 9.88 -0.39 -21.39
C GLY A 169 9.53 1.09 -21.32
N TYR A 170 9.49 1.77 -22.47
CA TYR A 170 9.13 3.19 -22.56
C TYR A 170 7.65 3.45 -22.20
N SER A 171 6.75 2.61 -22.71
CA SER A 171 5.31 2.75 -22.46
C SER A 171 4.97 2.56 -20.98
N TRP A 172 5.51 1.53 -20.35
CA TRP A 172 5.34 1.35 -18.91
C TRP A 172 6.03 2.43 -18.08
N SER A 173 7.19 2.93 -18.53
CA SER A 173 7.86 4.07 -17.86
C SER A 173 6.94 5.29 -17.78
N LEU A 174 6.26 5.66 -18.88
CA LEU A 174 5.29 6.76 -18.88
C LEU A 174 4.12 6.54 -17.91
N VAL A 175 3.59 5.32 -17.86
CA VAL A 175 2.52 4.96 -16.92
C VAL A 175 2.98 5.11 -15.47
N PHE A 176 4.18 4.62 -15.14
CA PHE A 176 4.72 4.72 -13.79
C PHE A 176 5.12 6.15 -13.40
N TYR A 177 5.58 6.98 -14.34
CA TYR A 177 5.78 8.42 -14.09
C TYR A 177 4.46 9.12 -13.79
N GLY A 178 3.41 8.87 -14.57
CA GLY A 178 2.08 9.40 -14.31
C GLY A 178 1.53 8.94 -12.96
N LEU A 179 1.71 7.67 -12.62
CA LEU A 179 1.34 7.12 -11.32
C LEU A 179 2.12 7.78 -10.18
N SER A 180 3.43 7.90 -10.29
CA SER A 180 4.28 8.56 -9.30
C SER A 180 3.84 10.00 -9.04
N LEU A 181 3.61 10.77 -10.11
CA LEU A 181 3.13 12.14 -10.00
C LEU A 181 1.79 12.20 -9.27
N PHE A 182 0.84 11.34 -9.64
CA PHE A 182 -0.46 11.27 -8.98
C PHE A 182 -0.32 10.97 -7.47
N LEU A 183 0.52 9.99 -7.11
CA LEU A 183 0.76 9.61 -5.71
C LEU A 183 1.41 10.74 -4.91
N LEU A 184 2.38 11.46 -5.50
CA LEU A 184 3.02 12.60 -4.85
C LEU A 184 2.07 13.80 -4.67
N LEU A 185 1.19 14.06 -5.64
CA LEU A 185 0.13 15.07 -5.49
C LEU A 185 -0.86 14.68 -4.39
N THR A 186 -1.21 13.39 -4.28
CA THR A 186 -2.07 12.88 -3.20
C THR A 186 -1.38 13.01 -1.84
N TRP A 187 -0.07 12.79 -1.77
CA TRP A 187 0.72 13.02 -0.56
C TRP A 187 0.63 14.48 -0.07
N ILE A 188 0.73 15.46 -0.98
CA ILE A 188 0.56 16.88 -0.65
C ILE A 188 -0.85 17.12 -0.08
N TRP A 189 -1.87 16.56 -0.72
CA TRP A 189 -3.26 16.63 -0.26
C TRP A 189 -3.42 16.06 1.15
N HIS A 190 -2.88 14.87 1.41
CA HIS A 190 -2.92 14.23 2.72
C HIS A 190 -2.15 15.01 3.79
N GLY A 191 -1.06 15.66 3.42
CA GLY A 191 -0.32 16.57 4.29
C GLY A 191 -1.17 17.73 4.83
N ILE A 192 -2.18 18.16 4.06
CA ILE A 192 -3.08 19.26 4.44
C ILE A 192 -4.30 18.75 5.21
N PHE A 193 -4.93 17.65 4.75
CA PHE A 193 -6.27 17.26 5.20
C PHE A 193 -6.31 16.10 6.21
N ILE A 194 -5.27 15.27 6.33
CA ILE A 194 -5.25 14.23 7.36
C ILE A 194 -5.13 14.89 8.75
N PRO A 195 -6.01 14.54 9.70
CA PRO A 195 -6.00 15.16 11.04
C PRO A 195 -4.72 14.85 11.80
N TYR A 196 -4.32 15.77 12.68
CA TYR A 196 -3.23 15.55 13.62
C TYR A 196 -3.69 14.59 14.71
N THR A 197 -3.26 13.35 14.63
CA THR A 197 -3.48 12.37 15.68
C THR A 197 -2.45 12.57 16.78
N GLN A 198 -2.90 12.66 18.04
CA GLN A 198 -1.97 12.66 19.15
C GLN A 198 -1.27 11.31 19.23
N PRO A 199 0.05 11.28 19.48
CA PRO A 199 0.74 10.02 19.70
C PRO A 199 0.09 9.31 20.88
N ALA A 200 -0.19 8.03 20.73
CA ALA A 200 -0.59 7.17 21.84
C ALA A 200 0.59 6.92 22.80
N PHE A 201 1.37 7.98 23.08
CA PHE A 201 2.51 7.96 24.01
C PHE A 201 2.05 7.89 25.47
N LYS A 202 1.35 6.81 25.83
CA LYS A 202 1.34 6.35 27.20
C LYS A 202 2.27 5.14 27.29
N GLN A 203 3.47 5.40 27.79
CA GLN A 203 4.56 4.45 28.09
C GLN A 203 5.37 3.93 26.91
N LEU A 204 6.55 4.53 26.78
CA LEU A 204 7.66 4.10 25.92
C LEU A 204 8.37 2.83 26.46
N SER A 205 7.67 1.72 26.59
CA SER A 205 8.35 0.44 26.63
C SER A 205 8.20 -0.23 25.29
N ILE A 206 9.24 -0.18 24.49
CA ILE A 206 9.32 -1.02 23.28
C ILE A 206 9.17 -2.46 23.75
N PRO A 207 8.15 -3.23 23.30
CA PRO A 207 7.95 -4.58 23.78
C PRO A 207 9.16 -5.43 23.39
N GLY A 208 9.66 -6.20 24.32
CA GLY A 208 10.67 -7.21 24.00
C GLY A 208 10.11 -8.23 23.02
N ILE A 209 10.99 -8.84 22.20
CA ILE A 209 10.58 -9.88 21.21
C ILE A 209 9.76 -10.98 21.87
N ARG A 210 10.08 -11.39 23.09
CA ARG A 210 9.32 -12.39 23.87
C ARG A 210 7.88 -11.94 24.15
N GLN A 211 7.66 -10.67 24.44
CA GLN A 211 6.33 -10.12 24.68
C GLN A 211 5.51 -10.11 23.38
N VAL A 212 6.12 -9.71 22.27
CA VAL A 212 5.46 -9.73 20.93
C VAL A 212 5.10 -11.16 20.53
N LEU A 213 6.01 -12.12 20.71
CA LEU A 213 5.74 -13.52 20.43
C LEU A 213 4.62 -14.08 21.33
N GLY A 214 4.57 -13.68 22.60
CA GLY A 214 3.49 -14.02 23.54
C GLY A 214 2.15 -13.48 23.04
N GLU A 215 2.07 -12.18 22.71
CA GLU A 215 0.85 -11.52 22.21
C GLU A 215 0.36 -12.19 20.89
N VAL A 216 1.27 -12.52 19.97
CA VAL A 216 0.94 -13.23 18.72
C VAL A 216 0.41 -14.64 19.02
N SER A 217 1.08 -15.38 19.92
CA SER A 217 0.63 -16.72 20.33
C SER A 217 -0.75 -16.70 20.96
N ASP A 218 -1.00 -15.76 21.89
CA ASP A 218 -2.26 -15.65 22.59
C ASP A 218 -3.40 -15.19 21.67
N THR A 219 -3.12 -14.25 20.78
CA THR A 219 -4.07 -13.82 19.73
C THR A 219 -4.43 -14.99 18.81
N THR A 220 -3.45 -15.78 18.41
CA THR A 220 -3.64 -16.96 17.56
C THR A 220 -4.50 -18.01 18.28
N LYS A 221 -4.20 -18.31 19.56
CA LYS A 221 -5.01 -19.23 20.38
C LYS A 221 -6.45 -18.74 20.55
N LEU A 222 -6.63 -17.43 20.80
CA LEU A 222 -7.96 -16.81 20.93
C LEU A 222 -8.74 -16.90 19.62
N PHE A 223 -8.08 -16.72 18.47
CA PHE A 223 -8.72 -16.86 17.16
C PHE A 223 -9.25 -18.29 16.97
N PHE A 224 -8.41 -19.31 17.17
CA PHE A 224 -8.80 -20.71 16.99
C PHE A 224 -9.81 -21.23 18.04
N ARG A 225 -10.00 -20.53 19.14
CA ARG A 225 -11.09 -20.83 20.10
C ARG A 225 -12.45 -20.33 19.65
N LYS A 226 -12.54 -19.49 18.65
CA LYS A 226 -13.82 -18.97 18.15
C LYS A 226 -14.51 -19.98 17.26
N PRO A 227 -15.83 -20.21 17.38
CA PRO A 227 -16.54 -21.26 16.65
C PRO A 227 -16.53 -21.08 15.12
N TYR A 228 -16.24 -19.87 14.63
CA TYR A 228 -16.13 -19.56 13.21
C TYR A 228 -14.68 -19.63 12.66
N ALA A 229 -13.69 -19.94 13.49
CA ALA A 229 -12.30 -20.05 13.05
C ALA A 229 -12.06 -21.24 12.08
N ILE A 230 -12.97 -22.21 12.06
CA ILE A 230 -12.92 -23.37 11.16
C ILE A 230 -13.37 -23.00 9.73
N TYR A 231 -14.09 -21.88 9.58
CA TYR A 231 -14.64 -21.41 8.30
C TYR A 231 -13.85 -20.23 7.68
N ALA A 232 -12.77 -19.80 8.32
CA ALA A 232 -11.91 -18.70 7.89
C ALA A 232 -10.62 -19.21 7.24
#